data_5833f8e69c2bcda08aac2291833dcbad
#
_entry.id   5833f8e69c2bcda08aac2291833dcbad
#
_cell.length_a   1.000
_cell.length_b   1.000
_cell.length_c   1.000
_cell.angle_alpha   90.00
_cell.angle_beta   90.00
_cell.angle_gamma   90.00
#
_symmetry.space_group_name_H-M   'P 1'
#
loop_
_entity.id
_entity.type
_entity.pdbx_description
1 polymer ?
#
loop_
_entity_poly.entity_id
_entity_poly.type
_entity_poly.pdbx_seq_one_letter_code
_entity_poly.pdbx_strand_id
1 'polypeptide(L)'
;ASELAATLQLARSEAVRRNVPVEVCVSSNGTSCGSGTSWAGWIVHGPELIRTDTVNGSVQVTSTVARLVFKPSGQIDAEQTLTVCIPTTQPNMNQRVLTVMVSGVVASKSYDGSGACPT
;
A
#
# COMPACT_ATOMS: atom_id res chain seq x y z
N ALA A 1 -5.90 6.37 4.18
CA ALA A 1 -5.08 6.56 2.96
C ALA A 1 -3.70 7.11 3.29
N SER A 2 -3.62 8.07 4.21
CA SER A 2 -2.33 8.68 4.58
C SER A 2 -1.38 7.66 5.22
N GLU A 3 -1.88 6.71 5.98
CA GLU A 3 -1.07 5.66 6.59
C GLU A 3 -0.43 4.75 5.54
N LEU A 4 -1.18 4.34 4.53
CA LEU A 4 -0.67 3.50 3.45
C LEU A 4 0.34 4.27 2.61
N ALA A 5 0.06 5.52 2.27
CA ALA A 5 1.01 6.36 1.53
C ALA A 5 2.32 6.54 2.33
N ALA A 6 2.22 6.78 3.63
CA ALA A 6 3.39 6.90 4.50
C ALA A 6 4.17 5.58 4.56
N THR A 7 3.47 4.45 4.59
CA THR A 7 4.08 3.12 4.58
C THR A 7 4.88 2.88 3.31
N LEU A 8 4.31 3.24 2.15
CA LEU A 8 5.00 3.09 0.87
C LEU A 8 6.23 3.99 0.80
N GLN A 9 6.13 5.22 1.27
CA GLN A 9 7.25 6.14 1.33
C GLN A 9 8.34 5.67 2.29
N LEU A 10 7.95 5.10 3.43
CA LEU A 10 8.88 4.49 4.38
C LEU A 10 9.65 3.35 3.72
N ALA A 11 8.94 2.46 3.03
CA ALA A 11 9.56 1.31 2.37
C ALA A 11 10.60 1.76 1.35
N ARG A 12 10.26 2.75 0.52
CA ARG A 12 11.18 3.31 -0.45
C ARG A 12 12.42 3.91 0.23
N SER A 13 12.18 4.71 1.26
CA SER A 13 13.22 5.38 2.04
C SER A 13 14.17 4.35 2.67
N GLU A 14 13.63 3.30 3.25
CA GLU A 14 14.44 2.24 3.87
C GLU A 14 15.25 1.45 2.84
N ALA A 15 14.69 1.19 1.66
CA ALA A 15 15.42 0.52 0.59
C ALA A 15 16.63 1.33 0.16
N VAL A 16 16.47 2.63 -0.02
CA VAL A 16 17.57 3.52 -0.40
C VAL A 16 18.59 3.65 0.73
N ARG A 17 18.11 3.88 1.96
CA ARG A 17 18.98 4.08 3.13
C ARG A 17 19.81 2.84 3.46
N ARG A 18 19.18 1.67 3.41
CA ARG A 18 19.84 0.40 3.75
C ARG A 18 20.57 -0.23 2.57
N ASN A 19 20.34 0.27 1.37
CA ASN A 19 20.88 -0.27 0.13
C ASN A 19 20.51 -1.75 -0.05
N VAL A 20 19.26 -2.11 0.26
CA VAL A 20 18.72 -3.46 0.12
C VAL A 20 17.29 -3.37 -0.41
N PRO A 21 16.76 -4.42 -1.08
CA PRO A 21 15.35 -4.44 -1.44
C PRO A 21 14.47 -4.43 -0.19
N VAL A 22 13.40 -3.65 -0.22
CA VAL A 22 12.40 -3.61 0.86
C VAL A 22 11.04 -3.90 0.26
N GLU A 23 10.34 -4.88 0.82
CA GLU A 23 9.04 -5.34 0.34
C GLU A 23 7.91 -4.82 1.22
N VAL A 24 6.83 -4.40 0.56
CA VAL A 24 5.54 -4.15 1.21
C VAL A 24 4.59 -5.20 0.68
N CYS A 25 4.02 -6.01 1.55
CA CYS A 25 3.15 -7.09 1.14
C CYS A 25 1.94 -7.23 2.06
N VAL A 26 0.86 -7.80 1.51
CA VAL A 26 -0.30 -8.15 2.30
C VAL A 26 0.09 -9.18 3.35
N SER A 27 -0.48 -9.07 4.56
CA SER A 27 -0.21 -10.00 5.65
C SER A 27 -1.44 -10.19 6.50
N SER A 28 -1.72 -11.43 6.86
CA SER A 28 -2.81 -11.77 7.78
C SER A 28 -2.32 -12.00 9.21
N ASN A 29 -1.02 -12.21 9.40
CA ASN A 29 -0.44 -12.51 10.72
C ASN A 29 0.52 -11.42 11.23
N GLY A 30 0.84 -10.43 10.41
CA GLY A 30 1.72 -9.33 10.80
C GLY A 30 3.21 -9.67 10.78
N THR A 31 3.61 -10.87 10.37
CA THR A 31 5.01 -11.30 10.39
C THR A 31 5.51 -11.86 9.07
N SER A 32 4.62 -12.35 8.22
CA SER A 32 4.99 -12.90 6.92
C SER A 32 4.01 -12.46 5.83
N CYS A 33 4.48 -12.49 4.59
CA CYS A 33 3.66 -12.15 3.44
C CYS A 33 2.58 -13.18 3.21
N GLY A 34 1.37 -12.72 2.94
CA GLY A 34 0.25 -13.54 2.51
C GLY A 34 0.08 -13.49 1.00
N SER A 35 -1.13 -13.80 0.56
CA SER A 35 -1.51 -13.74 -0.85
C SER A 35 -2.84 -13.01 -1.00
N GLY A 36 -3.16 -12.62 -2.24
CA GLY A 36 -4.38 -11.90 -2.53
C GLY A 36 -4.18 -10.42 -2.70
N THR A 37 -5.21 -9.74 -3.15
CA THR A 37 -5.20 -8.31 -3.46
C THR A 37 -6.03 -7.47 -2.50
N SER A 38 -6.61 -8.09 -1.48
CA SER A 38 -7.34 -7.40 -0.42
C SER A 38 -6.38 -7.17 0.74
N TRP A 39 -6.04 -5.91 0.98
CA TRP A 39 -5.00 -5.51 1.94
C TRP A 39 -5.62 -5.12 3.28
N ALA A 40 -6.17 -6.08 4.00
CA ALA A 40 -6.68 -5.85 5.35
C ALA A 40 -5.55 -5.62 6.36
N GLY A 41 -4.37 -6.14 6.07
CA GLY A 41 -3.16 -5.89 6.84
C GLY A 41 -1.96 -6.01 5.93
N TRP A 42 -0.87 -5.37 6.28
CA TRP A 42 0.38 -5.41 5.49
C TRP A 42 1.59 -5.25 6.38
N ILE A 43 2.72 -5.70 5.85
CA ILE A 43 4.02 -5.54 6.50
C ILE A 43 5.02 -4.89 5.55
N VAL A 44 5.99 -4.23 6.13
CA VAL A 44 7.17 -3.71 5.44
C VAL A 44 8.37 -4.49 5.96
N HIS A 45 9.10 -5.15 5.07
CA HIS A 45 10.28 -5.90 5.49
C HIS A 45 11.39 -5.84 4.45
N GLY A 46 12.61 -5.83 4.94
CA GLY A 46 13.82 -6.07 4.17
C GLY A 46 14.43 -7.38 4.65
N PRO A 47 15.71 -7.39 5.10
CA PRO A 47 16.28 -8.56 5.78
C PRO A 47 15.56 -8.88 7.10
N GLU A 48 14.87 -7.90 7.68
CA GLU A 48 14.09 -8.04 8.91
C GLU A 48 12.79 -7.27 8.80
N LEU A 49 11.83 -7.57 9.68
CA LEU A 49 10.55 -6.88 9.73
C LEU A 49 10.77 -5.43 10.19
N ILE A 50 10.28 -4.47 9.41
CA ILE A 50 10.43 -3.04 9.69
C ILE A 50 9.16 -2.49 10.32
N ARG A 51 7.98 -2.85 9.77
CA ARG A 51 6.70 -2.31 10.22
C ARG A 51 5.57 -3.27 9.90
N THR A 52 4.54 -3.26 10.74
CA THR A 52 3.29 -3.98 10.49
C THR A 52 2.11 -3.04 10.75
N ASP A 53 1.11 -3.09 9.90
CA ASP A 53 -0.10 -2.28 10.00
C ASP A 53 -1.33 -3.07 9.60
N THR A 54 -2.48 -2.66 10.10
CA THR A 54 -3.79 -3.18 9.72
C THR A 54 -4.73 -2.02 9.47
N VAL A 55 -5.78 -2.25 8.66
CA VAL A 55 -6.84 -1.26 8.47
C VAL A 55 -7.79 -1.29 9.66
N ASN A 56 -8.44 -0.16 9.93
CA ASN A 56 -9.39 -0.01 11.03
C ASN A 56 -10.80 0.22 10.50
N GLY A 57 -11.78 -0.32 11.21
CA GLY A 57 -13.19 -0.09 10.91
C GLY A 57 -13.59 -0.65 9.56
N SER A 58 -14.37 0.13 8.82
CA SER A 58 -14.93 -0.28 7.52
C SER A 58 -14.03 0.07 6.34
N VAL A 59 -12.81 0.57 6.58
CA VAL A 59 -11.87 0.91 5.51
C VAL A 59 -11.45 -0.36 4.77
N GLN A 60 -11.48 -0.30 3.44
CA GLN A 60 -11.07 -1.40 2.58
C GLN A 60 -9.89 -0.96 1.71
N VAL A 61 -8.90 -1.82 1.59
CA VAL A 61 -7.73 -1.57 0.74
C VAL A 61 -7.62 -2.71 -0.25
N THR A 62 -7.56 -2.36 -1.53
CA THR A 62 -7.32 -3.33 -2.61
C THR A 62 -6.13 -2.88 -3.43
N SER A 63 -5.42 -3.83 -4.02
CA SER A 63 -4.23 -3.56 -4.82
C SER A 63 -4.25 -4.41 -6.08
N THR A 64 -3.49 -3.99 -7.08
CA THR A 64 -3.28 -4.79 -8.29
C THR A 64 -2.36 -5.97 -8.05
N VAL A 65 -1.61 -5.97 -6.94
CA VAL A 65 -0.67 -7.03 -6.58
C VAL A 65 -0.73 -7.31 -5.09
N ALA A 66 -0.23 -8.50 -4.69
CA ALA A 66 -0.11 -8.88 -3.28
C ALA A 66 1.13 -8.27 -2.62
N ARG A 67 2.10 -7.80 -3.39
CA ARG A 67 3.34 -7.25 -2.89
C ARG A 67 3.96 -6.23 -3.84
N LEU A 68 4.73 -5.31 -3.24
CA LEU A 68 5.54 -4.32 -3.93
C LEU A 68 6.97 -4.41 -3.40
N VAL A 69 7.96 -4.43 -4.29
CA VAL A 69 9.36 -4.45 -3.88
C VAL A 69 10.03 -3.16 -4.34
N PHE A 70 10.51 -2.38 -3.39
CA PHE A 70 11.33 -1.21 -3.66
C PHE A 70 12.79 -1.62 -3.72
N LYS A 71 13.43 -1.33 -4.84
CA LYS A 71 14.85 -1.62 -5.04
C LYS A 71 15.72 -0.62 -4.27
N PRO A 72 17.00 -0.93 -4.05
CA PRO A 72 17.92 0.04 -3.44
C PRO A 72 17.99 1.39 -4.16
N SER A 73 17.65 1.43 -5.46
CA SER A 73 17.54 2.66 -6.23
C SER A 73 16.29 3.48 -5.91
N GLY A 74 15.35 2.93 -5.13
CA GLY A 74 14.06 3.54 -4.83
C GLY A 74 12.99 3.23 -5.87
N GLN A 75 13.31 2.47 -6.90
CA GLN A 75 12.39 2.14 -8.00
C GLN A 75 11.67 0.81 -7.76
N ILE A 76 10.56 0.61 -8.46
CA ILE A 76 9.83 -0.67 -8.51
C ILE A 76 9.86 -1.20 -9.94
N ASP A 77 9.52 -2.48 -10.14
CA ASP A 77 9.59 -3.12 -11.47
C ASP A 77 8.50 -2.65 -12.42
N ALA A 78 7.29 -2.38 -11.91
CA ALA A 78 6.16 -1.94 -12.71
C ALA A 78 5.24 -1.06 -11.88
N GLU A 79 4.54 -0.14 -12.54
CA GLU A 79 3.55 0.71 -11.89
C GLU A 79 2.45 -0.13 -11.25
N GLN A 80 2.09 0.18 -9.99
CA GLN A 80 1.05 -0.51 -9.24
C GLN A 80 0.06 0.48 -8.68
N THR A 81 -1.17 0.03 -8.49
CA THR A 81 -2.26 0.87 -7.97
C THR A 81 -2.87 0.22 -6.74
N LEU A 82 -3.02 1.00 -5.68
CA LEU A 82 -3.70 0.61 -4.46
C LEU A 82 -4.88 1.54 -4.23
N THR A 83 -6.05 0.99 -3.93
CA THR A 83 -7.25 1.77 -3.69
C THR A 83 -7.66 1.63 -2.24
N VAL A 84 -7.77 2.77 -1.55
CA VAL A 84 -8.29 2.86 -0.19
C VAL A 84 -9.71 3.37 -0.27
N CYS A 85 -10.66 2.64 0.29
CA CYS A 85 -12.08 2.94 0.16
C CYS A 85 -12.76 2.87 1.53
N ILE A 86 -13.66 3.83 1.76
CA ILE A 86 -14.58 3.80 2.89
C ILE A 86 -15.99 3.63 2.29
N PRO A 87 -16.75 2.58 2.64
CA PRO A 87 -18.07 2.34 2.05
C PRO A 87 -19.13 3.28 2.65
N THR A 88 -18.97 4.57 2.38
CA THR A 88 -19.85 5.62 2.89
C THR A 88 -19.91 6.75 1.88
N THR A 89 -21.02 7.50 1.87
CA THR A 89 -21.15 8.70 1.05
C THR A 89 -20.63 9.95 1.74
N GLN A 90 -20.13 9.83 2.96
CA GLN A 90 -19.53 10.94 3.71
C GLN A 90 -18.17 10.52 4.22
N PRO A 91 -17.06 11.12 3.68
CA PRO A 91 -17.06 12.21 2.68
C PRO A 91 -17.50 11.73 1.29
N ASN A 92 -17.89 12.67 0.42
CA ASN A 92 -18.31 12.35 -0.95
C ASN A 92 -17.20 11.63 -1.71
N MET A 93 -15.94 12.01 -1.50
CA MET A 93 -14.77 11.36 -2.07
C MET A 93 -14.38 10.16 -1.20
N ASN A 94 -15.12 9.06 -1.32
CA ASN A 94 -14.95 7.90 -0.47
C ASN A 94 -13.79 6.98 -0.90
N GLN A 95 -13.17 7.22 -2.06
CA GLN A 95 -12.05 6.43 -2.55
C GLN A 95 -10.82 7.30 -2.74
N ARG A 96 -9.66 6.73 -2.39
CA ARG A 96 -8.37 7.32 -2.69
C ARG A 96 -7.51 6.29 -3.40
N VAL A 97 -7.06 6.63 -4.59
CA VAL A 97 -6.23 5.76 -5.40
C VAL A 97 -4.78 6.22 -5.27
N LEU A 98 -3.92 5.31 -4.83
CA LEU A 98 -2.49 5.52 -4.74
C LEU A 98 -1.82 4.80 -5.90
N THR A 99 -1.13 5.54 -6.73
CA THR A 99 -0.37 4.97 -7.84
C THR A 99 1.11 5.05 -7.51
N VAL A 100 1.76 3.90 -7.45
CA VAL A 100 3.21 3.81 -7.25
C VAL A 100 3.85 3.68 -8.61
N MET A 101 4.55 4.72 -9.02
CA MET A 101 5.21 4.76 -10.33
C MET A 101 6.52 3.97 -10.31
N VAL A 102 7.01 3.59 -11.46
CA VAL A 102 8.28 2.86 -11.60
C VAL A 102 9.43 3.59 -10.91
N SER A 103 9.41 4.92 -10.91
CA SER A 103 10.39 5.74 -10.19
C SER A 103 10.29 5.63 -8.66
N GLY A 104 9.26 4.98 -8.13
CA GLY A 104 9.01 4.87 -6.70
C GLY A 104 8.16 6.00 -6.12
N VAL A 105 7.80 6.99 -6.93
CA VAL A 105 6.96 8.11 -6.50
C VAL A 105 5.52 7.62 -6.31
N VAL A 106 4.90 8.01 -5.20
CA VAL A 106 3.52 7.69 -4.88
C VAL A 106 2.65 8.89 -5.20
N ALA A 107 1.75 8.75 -6.16
CA ALA A 107 0.75 9.76 -6.49
C ALA A 107 -0.59 9.37 -5.86
N SER A 108 -1.37 10.35 -5.42
CA SER A 108 -2.64 10.12 -4.75
C SER A 108 -3.73 10.92 -5.45
N LYS A 109 -4.89 10.28 -5.66
CA LYS A 109 -6.06 10.93 -6.25
C LYS A 109 -7.32 10.45 -5.55
N SER A 110 -8.23 11.39 -5.25
CA SER A 110 -9.50 11.08 -4.62
C SER A 110 -10.60 10.88 -5.65
N TYR A 111 -11.51 9.94 -5.38
CA TYR A 111 -12.65 9.64 -6.24
C TYR A 111 -13.93 9.56 -5.43
N ASP A 112 -15.03 9.98 -6.05
CA ASP A 112 -16.38 9.79 -5.52
C ASP A 112 -16.95 8.49 -6.10
N GLY A 113 -17.02 7.46 -5.26
CA GLY A 113 -17.59 6.17 -5.62
C GLY A 113 -19.03 6.00 -5.18
N SER A 114 -19.66 7.06 -4.70
CA SER A 114 -21.06 7.05 -4.22
C SER A 114 -21.28 6.00 -3.12
N GLY A 115 -20.28 5.82 -2.25
CA GLY A 115 -20.31 4.83 -1.18
C GLY A 115 -19.94 3.42 -1.60
N ALA A 116 -19.68 3.16 -2.87
CA ALA A 116 -19.26 1.85 -3.35
C ALA A 116 -17.74 1.68 -3.22
N CYS A 117 -17.31 0.44 -2.95
CA CYS A 117 -15.91 0.08 -2.93
C CYS A 117 -15.61 -1.01 -3.95
N PRO A 118 -14.42 -0.98 -4.59
CA PRO A 118 -14.02 -2.07 -5.48
C PRO A 118 -13.85 -3.36 -4.70
N THR A 119 -14.11 -4.47 -5.35
CA THR A 119 -14.00 -5.82 -4.79
C THR A 119 -12.78 -6.57 -5.33
#